data_dfad9a17d18b2274f5651a8a842151dc
#
_entry.id   dfad9a17d18b2274f5651a8a842151dc
#
_cell.length_a   1.000
_cell.length_b   1.000
_cell.length_c   1.000
_cell.angle_alpha   90.00
_cell.angle_beta   90.00
_cell.angle_gamma   90.00
#
_symmetry.space_group_name_H-M   'P 1'
#
loop_
_entity.id
_entity.type
_entity.pdbx_description
1 polymer ?
#
loop_
_entity_poly.entity_id
_entity_poly.type
_entity_poly.pdbx_seq_one_letter_code
_entity_poly.pdbx_strand_id
1 'polypeptide(L)'
;MKKIKIFFPALVLIFIASCAQLQQIGFRSYETEFSKNLDKQTQEKKLYRDFETVAIAKVTYFNAPLANQYYNYLKQHNTISKSNQKVYKSFVNDCSKNTVFWVNLYSSDYESSNISSKNSFWNIYLDCNGEKIQPVKIEKVSKDSPLNAWLYLKPKNYWSSNYIVEFDKSCTNGAIDFNMSSIVGSLNFKF
;
A
#
# COMPACT_ATOMS: atom_id res chain seq x y z
N MET A 1 32.50 -34.63 42.28
CA MET A 1 31.41 -33.68 41.94
C MET A 1 31.93 -32.48 41.14
N LYS A 2 32.45 -32.64 39.90
CA LYS A 2 33.04 -31.54 39.07
C LYS A 2 32.62 -31.54 37.60
N LYS A 3 31.60 -32.33 37.19
CA LYS A 3 31.21 -32.46 35.77
C LYS A 3 29.89 -31.76 35.36
N ILE A 4 29.20 -31.07 36.26
CA ILE A 4 27.87 -30.46 35.98
C ILE A 4 27.98 -29.02 35.48
N LYS A 5 29.12 -28.32 35.65
CA LYS A 5 29.25 -26.88 35.35
C LYS A 5 29.42 -26.54 33.86
N ILE A 6 29.72 -27.52 33.01
CA ILE A 6 29.98 -27.25 31.57
C ILE A 6 28.74 -27.41 30.70
N PHE A 7 27.71 -28.13 31.16
CA PHE A 7 26.50 -28.40 30.40
C PHE A 7 25.50 -27.22 30.36
N PHE A 8 25.52 -26.37 31.36
CA PHE A 8 24.55 -25.27 31.49
C PHE A 8 24.75 -24.15 30.43
N PRO A 9 25.98 -23.65 30.16
CA PRO A 9 26.16 -22.63 29.12
C PRO A 9 25.94 -23.16 27.70
N ALA A 10 26.22 -24.43 27.41
CA ALA A 10 25.95 -25.03 26.11
C ALA A 10 24.45 -25.17 25.82
N LEU A 11 23.64 -25.48 26.84
CA LEU A 11 22.18 -25.55 26.72
C LEU A 11 21.56 -24.20 26.45
N VAL A 12 22.04 -23.12 27.07
CA VAL A 12 21.56 -21.75 26.85
C VAL A 12 21.87 -21.26 25.44
N LEU A 13 23.04 -21.60 24.88
CA LEU A 13 23.41 -21.25 23.50
C LEU A 13 22.52 -21.93 22.45
N ILE A 14 22.04 -23.17 22.70
CA ILE A 14 21.13 -23.87 21.81
C ILE A 14 19.74 -23.19 21.78
N PHE A 15 19.27 -22.65 22.90
CA PHE A 15 17.99 -21.93 22.96
C PHE A 15 18.04 -20.57 22.25
N ILE A 16 19.17 -19.86 22.30
CA ILE A 16 19.32 -18.57 21.61
C ILE A 16 19.39 -18.79 20.08
N ALA A 17 20.06 -19.81 19.61
CA ALA A 17 20.14 -20.14 18.19
C ALA A 17 18.76 -20.58 17.61
N SER A 18 17.92 -21.27 18.39
CA SER A 18 16.60 -21.68 17.93
C SER A 18 15.61 -20.53 17.79
N CYS A 19 15.70 -19.47 18.63
CA CYS A 19 14.85 -18.29 18.49
C CYS A 19 15.17 -17.47 17.23
N ALA A 20 16.43 -17.39 16.83
CA ALA A 20 16.82 -16.68 15.61
C ALA A 20 16.34 -17.40 14.32
N GLN A 21 16.33 -18.74 14.32
CA GLN A 21 15.80 -19.51 13.18
C GLN A 21 14.28 -19.50 13.09
N LEU A 22 13.57 -19.45 14.22
CA LEU A 22 12.11 -19.36 14.24
C LEU A 22 11.59 -18.04 13.66
N GLN A 23 12.31 -16.93 13.82
CA GLN A 23 11.99 -15.66 13.17
C GLN A 23 12.14 -15.71 11.65
N GLN A 24 13.09 -16.47 11.11
CA GLN A 24 13.25 -16.64 9.66
C GLN A 24 12.21 -17.60 9.05
N ILE A 25 11.71 -18.58 9.79
CA ILE A 25 10.74 -19.56 9.29
C ILE A 25 9.31 -19.00 9.34
N GLY A 26 9.01 -18.08 10.26
CA GLY A 26 7.66 -17.51 10.43
C GLY A 26 7.29 -16.40 9.45
N PHE A 27 8.24 -15.85 8.69
CA PHE A 27 8.03 -14.68 7.81
C PHE A 27 8.48 -14.87 6.36
N ARG A 28 8.77 -16.07 5.90
CA ARG A 28 8.68 -16.33 4.47
C ARG A 28 7.20 -16.39 4.10
N SER A 29 6.56 -15.21 4.13
CA SER A 29 5.32 -15.01 3.40
C SER A 29 5.59 -15.50 1.98
N TYR A 30 4.72 -16.37 1.50
CA TYR A 30 4.77 -16.91 0.15
C TYR A 30 4.98 -15.76 -0.83
N GLU A 31 6.21 -15.61 -1.35
CA GLU A 31 6.54 -14.68 -2.41
C GLU A 31 5.84 -15.17 -3.68
N THR A 32 4.61 -14.73 -3.85
CA THR A 32 3.88 -14.97 -5.09
C THR A 32 4.34 -13.98 -6.14
N GLU A 33 4.18 -14.32 -7.42
CA GLU A 33 4.43 -13.39 -8.51
C GLU A 33 3.64 -12.09 -8.32
N PHE A 34 2.41 -12.20 -7.84
CA PHE A 34 1.58 -11.05 -7.50
C PHE A 34 2.23 -10.15 -6.43
N SER A 35 2.72 -10.72 -5.32
CA SER A 35 3.35 -9.91 -4.26
C SER A 35 4.60 -9.19 -4.75
N LYS A 36 5.43 -9.85 -5.57
CA LYS A 36 6.61 -9.21 -6.19
C LYS A 36 6.25 -8.06 -7.11
N ASN A 37 5.19 -8.22 -7.91
CA ASN A 37 4.73 -7.18 -8.81
C ASN A 37 4.05 -6.03 -8.05
N LEU A 38 3.31 -6.34 -6.98
CA LEU A 38 2.74 -5.34 -6.09
C LEU A 38 3.83 -4.48 -5.43
N ASP A 39 4.89 -5.11 -4.93
CA ASP A 39 6.01 -4.40 -4.30
C ASP A 39 6.74 -3.48 -5.30
N LYS A 40 6.92 -3.92 -6.54
CA LYS A 40 7.51 -3.09 -7.61
C LYS A 40 6.66 -1.85 -7.94
N GLN A 41 5.34 -1.97 -7.84
CA GLN A 41 4.39 -0.91 -8.11
C GLN A 41 3.98 -0.13 -6.85
N THR A 42 4.69 -0.32 -5.74
CA THR A 42 4.38 0.31 -4.46
C THR A 42 5.55 1.12 -3.95
N GLN A 43 5.28 2.36 -3.56
CA GLN A 43 6.26 3.23 -2.92
C GLN A 43 5.70 3.77 -1.61
N GLU A 44 6.56 3.90 -0.60
CA GLU A 44 6.23 4.54 0.68
C GLU A 44 7.11 5.77 0.86
N LYS A 45 6.50 6.90 1.19
CA LYS A 45 7.20 8.13 1.52
C LYS A 45 6.66 8.74 2.79
N LYS A 46 7.55 9.44 3.49
CA LYS A 46 7.27 10.07 4.78
C LYS A 46 7.62 11.54 4.69
N LEU A 47 6.76 12.36 5.29
CA LEU A 47 6.98 13.77 5.47
C LEU A 47 7.19 14.06 6.96
N TYR A 48 8.28 14.69 7.27
CA TYR A 48 8.62 15.12 8.61
C TYR A 48 8.67 16.65 8.69
N ARG A 49 8.28 17.19 9.82
CA ARG A 49 8.51 18.57 10.18
C ARG A 49 9.12 18.56 11.58
N ASP A 50 10.34 19.05 11.68
CA ASP A 50 11.17 18.93 12.90
C ASP A 50 11.31 17.46 13.31
N PHE A 51 10.84 17.07 14.49
CA PHE A 51 10.89 15.70 15.00
C PHE A 51 9.56 14.95 14.85
N GLU A 52 8.57 15.57 14.21
CA GLU A 52 7.25 14.98 14.07
C GLU A 52 7.01 14.39 12.67
N THR A 53 6.40 13.21 12.63
CA THR A 53 5.90 12.64 11.38
C THR A 53 4.58 13.30 11.02
N VAL A 54 4.60 14.15 10.01
CA VAL A 54 3.40 14.85 9.52
C VAL A 54 2.50 13.91 8.72
N ALA A 55 3.11 13.14 7.81
CA ALA A 55 2.38 12.18 6.99
C ALA A 55 3.25 10.97 6.59
N ILE A 56 2.60 9.84 6.39
CA ILE A 56 3.17 8.67 5.74
C ILE A 56 2.19 8.26 4.65
N ALA A 57 2.64 8.29 3.40
CA ALA A 57 1.84 7.82 2.29
C ALA A 57 2.50 6.61 1.62
N LYS A 58 1.73 5.54 1.50
CA LYS A 58 2.07 4.36 0.71
C LYS A 58 1.19 4.35 -0.52
N VAL A 59 1.77 4.48 -1.69
CA VAL A 59 1.07 4.59 -2.96
C VAL A 59 1.40 3.38 -3.82
N THR A 60 0.37 2.72 -4.34
CA THR A 60 0.49 1.61 -5.28
C THR A 60 -0.15 1.99 -6.59
N TYR A 61 0.57 1.92 -7.69
CA TYR A 61 0.03 2.07 -9.03
C TYR A 61 -0.60 0.76 -9.49
N PHE A 62 -1.92 0.75 -9.65
CA PHE A 62 -2.66 -0.40 -10.17
C PHE A 62 -2.86 -0.28 -11.68
N ASN A 63 -1.93 -0.83 -12.45
CA ASN A 63 -2.17 -1.05 -13.86
C ASN A 63 -3.06 -2.27 -14.11
N ALA A 64 -3.60 -2.42 -15.32
CA ALA A 64 -4.49 -3.53 -15.65
C ALA A 64 -3.89 -4.94 -15.40
N PRO A 65 -2.61 -5.23 -15.71
CA PRO A 65 -1.99 -6.50 -15.36
C PRO A 65 -1.99 -6.78 -13.86
N LEU A 66 -1.60 -5.81 -13.03
CA LEU A 66 -1.55 -5.96 -11.58
C LEU A 66 -2.95 -6.15 -10.98
N ALA A 67 -3.95 -5.40 -11.45
CA ALA A 67 -5.33 -5.54 -11.02
C ALA A 67 -5.91 -6.93 -11.35
N ASN A 68 -5.60 -7.48 -12.54
CA ASN A 68 -5.96 -8.84 -12.91
C ASN A 68 -5.25 -9.88 -12.04
N GLN A 69 -3.96 -9.71 -11.76
CA GLN A 69 -3.22 -10.60 -10.86
C GLN A 69 -3.83 -10.58 -9.45
N TYR A 70 -4.19 -9.39 -8.95
CA TYR A 70 -4.87 -9.25 -7.67
C TYR A 70 -6.19 -10.01 -7.61
N TYR A 71 -7.06 -9.82 -8.61
CA TYR A 71 -8.34 -10.54 -8.71
C TYR A 71 -8.15 -12.05 -8.77
N ASN A 72 -7.23 -12.55 -9.60
CA ASN A 72 -6.95 -13.97 -9.76
C ASN A 72 -6.37 -14.58 -8.48
N TYR A 73 -5.45 -13.87 -7.83
CA TYR A 73 -4.88 -14.27 -6.55
C TYR A 73 -5.97 -14.47 -5.50
N LEU A 74 -6.86 -13.49 -5.31
CA LEU A 74 -7.95 -13.59 -4.34
C LEU A 74 -8.93 -14.72 -4.68
N LYS A 75 -9.20 -14.94 -5.98
CA LYS A 75 -10.06 -16.03 -6.46
C LYS A 75 -9.45 -17.40 -6.16
N GLN A 76 -8.15 -17.59 -6.39
CA GLN A 76 -7.44 -18.84 -6.11
C GLN A 76 -7.45 -19.19 -4.61
N HIS A 77 -7.40 -18.19 -3.75
CA HIS A 77 -7.43 -18.36 -2.30
C HIS A 77 -8.86 -18.36 -1.70
N ASN A 78 -9.90 -18.45 -2.54
CA ASN A 78 -11.31 -18.46 -2.11
C ASN A 78 -11.71 -17.27 -1.21
N THR A 79 -10.99 -16.15 -1.37
CA THR A 79 -11.22 -14.93 -0.56
C THR A 79 -12.38 -14.10 -1.10
N ILE A 80 -12.79 -14.34 -2.36
CA ILE A 80 -13.87 -13.60 -3.02
C ILE A 80 -15.19 -14.37 -2.93
N SER A 81 -16.16 -13.83 -2.21
CA SER A 81 -17.53 -14.32 -2.27
C SER A 81 -18.19 -14.00 -3.62
N LYS A 82 -19.22 -14.79 -3.97
CA LYS A 82 -19.98 -14.55 -5.23
C LYS A 82 -20.55 -13.12 -5.28
N SER A 83 -21.01 -12.58 -4.16
CA SER A 83 -21.55 -11.22 -4.03
C SER A 83 -20.50 -10.15 -4.32
N ASN A 84 -19.24 -10.39 -3.94
CA ASN A 84 -18.16 -9.41 -4.05
C ASN A 84 -17.45 -9.44 -5.42
N GLN A 85 -17.68 -10.44 -6.25
CA GLN A 85 -17.04 -10.56 -7.56
C GLN A 85 -17.27 -9.32 -8.45
N LYS A 86 -18.46 -8.72 -8.36
CA LYS A 86 -18.80 -7.52 -9.15
C LYS A 86 -17.89 -6.34 -8.80
N VAL A 87 -17.58 -6.15 -7.51
CA VAL A 87 -16.72 -5.07 -7.02
C VAL A 87 -15.30 -5.21 -7.59
N TYR A 88 -14.74 -6.42 -7.52
CA TYR A 88 -13.39 -6.66 -8.06
C TYR A 88 -13.32 -6.53 -9.58
N LYS A 89 -14.34 -7.01 -10.31
CA LYS A 89 -14.41 -6.85 -11.76
C LYS A 89 -14.52 -5.39 -12.18
N SER A 90 -15.29 -4.58 -11.42
CA SER A 90 -15.35 -3.14 -11.64
C SER A 90 -13.98 -2.51 -11.42
N PHE A 91 -13.30 -2.82 -10.33
CA PHE A 91 -11.96 -2.30 -10.06
C PHE A 91 -10.95 -2.66 -11.17
N VAL A 92 -10.95 -3.91 -11.66
CA VAL A 92 -10.11 -4.33 -12.80
C VAL A 92 -10.43 -3.53 -14.06
N ASN A 93 -11.73 -3.32 -14.33
CA ASN A 93 -12.17 -2.53 -15.48
C ASN A 93 -11.72 -1.07 -15.37
N ASP A 94 -11.82 -0.47 -14.19
CA ASP A 94 -11.38 0.90 -13.93
C ASP A 94 -9.87 1.02 -14.13
N CYS A 95 -9.08 0.07 -13.63
CA CYS A 95 -7.62 0.00 -13.86
C CYS A 95 -7.24 -0.23 -15.33
N SER A 96 -8.16 -0.75 -16.15
CA SER A 96 -7.92 -0.94 -17.60
C SER A 96 -8.19 0.32 -18.44
N LYS A 97 -9.03 1.21 -17.92
CA LYS A 97 -9.46 2.43 -18.61
C LYS A 97 -8.73 3.66 -18.13
N ASN A 98 -8.47 3.72 -16.83
CA ASN A 98 -7.94 4.87 -16.13
C ASN A 98 -6.57 4.57 -15.52
N THR A 99 -5.83 5.61 -15.16
CA THR A 99 -4.66 5.51 -14.29
C THR A 99 -5.13 5.51 -12.85
N VAL A 100 -4.96 4.37 -12.15
CA VAL A 100 -5.53 4.13 -10.82
C VAL A 100 -4.43 3.93 -9.79
N PHE A 101 -4.55 4.64 -8.67
CA PHE A 101 -3.67 4.47 -7.53
C PHE A 101 -4.46 4.05 -6.29
N TRP A 102 -3.85 3.12 -5.55
CA TRP A 102 -4.26 2.84 -4.18
C TRP A 102 -3.36 3.64 -3.25
N VAL A 103 -3.97 4.52 -2.46
CA VAL A 103 -3.25 5.40 -1.54
C VAL A 103 -3.63 5.02 -0.11
N ASN A 104 -2.64 4.57 0.68
CA ASN A 104 -2.76 4.46 2.12
C ASN A 104 -2.08 5.68 2.74
N LEU A 105 -2.86 6.51 3.42
CA LEU A 105 -2.40 7.75 4.01
C LEU A 105 -2.59 7.74 5.53
N TYR A 106 -1.52 7.93 6.26
CA TYR A 106 -1.48 8.37 7.64
C TYR A 106 -1.17 9.86 7.68
N SER A 107 -1.88 10.62 8.51
CA SER A 107 -1.53 11.99 8.86
C SER A 107 -1.63 12.16 10.36
N SER A 108 -0.73 12.96 10.94
CA SER A 108 -0.74 13.29 12.38
C SER A 108 -2.01 14.05 12.78
N ASP A 109 -2.59 14.79 11.84
CA ASP A 109 -3.88 15.44 12.00
C ASP A 109 -4.96 14.67 11.22
N TYR A 110 -6.05 14.31 11.90
CA TYR A 110 -7.13 13.50 11.33
C TYR A 110 -7.83 14.20 10.16
N GLU A 111 -8.03 15.51 10.24
CA GLU A 111 -8.69 16.28 9.18
C GLU A 111 -7.83 16.28 7.90
N SER A 112 -6.51 16.39 8.06
CA SER A 112 -5.54 16.32 6.96
C SER A 112 -5.47 14.95 6.30
N SER A 113 -5.98 13.88 6.95
CA SER A 113 -6.01 12.55 6.35
C SER A 113 -7.10 12.37 5.31
N ASN A 114 -8.11 13.25 5.26
CA ASN A 114 -9.26 13.13 4.35
C ASN A 114 -9.00 13.77 2.99
N ILE A 115 -8.40 12.99 2.08
CA ILE A 115 -8.08 13.46 0.72
C ILE A 115 -9.28 13.46 -0.24
N SER A 116 -10.41 12.87 0.14
CA SER A 116 -11.64 12.88 -0.68
C SER A 116 -12.55 14.09 -0.42
N SER A 117 -12.19 14.95 0.54
CA SER A 117 -12.92 16.19 0.82
C SER A 117 -12.70 17.22 -0.27
N LYS A 118 -13.73 18.04 -0.57
CA LYS A 118 -13.61 19.21 -1.47
C LYS A 118 -12.57 20.22 -0.98
N ASN A 119 -12.38 20.32 0.34
CA ASN A 119 -11.41 21.19 0.99
C ASN A 119 -10.25 20.35 1.54
N SER A 120 -9.77 19.37 0.76
CA SER A 120 -8.66 18.53 1.17
C SER A 120 -7.42 19.37 1.46
N PHE A 121 -6.73 19.04 2.56
CA PHE A 121 -5.43 19.61 2.89
C PHE A 121 -4.35 19.27 1.83
N TRP A 122 -4.50 18.14 1.13
CA TRP A 122 -3.61 17.67 0.09
C TRP A 122 -4.17 17.97 -1.29
N ASN A 123 -3.37 18.66 -2.11
CA ASN A 123 -3.60 18.74 -3.55
C ASN A 123 -2.94 17.54 -4.22
N ILE A 124 -3.74 16.72 -4.89
CA ILE A 124 -3.30 15.48 -5.54
C ILE A 124 -3.36 15.69 -7.05
N TYR A 125 -2.27 15.38 -7.76
CA TYR A 125 -2.21 15.48 -9.21
C TYR A 125 -1.18 14.51 -9.79
N LEU A 126 -1.33 14.17 -11.07
CA LEU A 126 -0.26 13.60 -11.88
C LEU A 126 0.51 14.71 -12.56
N ASP A 127 1.83 14.55 -12.63
CA ASP A 127 2.66 15.32 -13.54
C ASP A 127 2.96 14.46 -14.77
N CYS A 128 2.48 14.91 -15.91
CA CYS A 128 2.64 14.25 -17.19
C CYS A 128 3.47 15.16 -18.10
N ASN A 129 4.80 15.01 -18.07
CA ASN A 129 5.71 15.84 -18.87
C ASN A 129 5.55 17.35 -18.62
N GLY A 130 5.32 17.76 -17.37
CA GLY A 130 5.12 19.15 -16.96
C GLY A 130 3.66 19.60 -16.95
N GLU A 131 2.71 18.80 -17.46
CA GLU A 131 1.29 19.06 -17.36
C GLU A 131 0.71 18.42 -16.07
N LYS A 132 0.02 19.23 -15.26
CA LYS A 132 -0.64 18.76 -14.03
C LYS A 132 -2.06 18.32 -14.34
N ILE A 133 -2.33 17.02 -14.18
CA ILE A 133 -3.64 16.43 -14.37
C ILE A 133 -4.28 16.19 -13.01
N GLN A 134 -5.51 16.68 -12.83
CA GLN A 134 -6.29 16.46 -11.61
C GLN A 134 -6.97 15.10 -11.63
N PRO A 135 -7.19 14.45 -10.47
CA PRO A 135 -7.93 13.21 -10.42
C PRO A 135 -9.41 13.44 -10.81
N VAL A 136 -9.95 12.51 -11.59
CA VAL A 136 -11.39 12.50 -11.92
C VAL A 136 -12.22 11.92 -10.78
N LYS A 137 -11.59 11.11 -9.90
CA LYS A 137 -12.24 10.52 -8.74
C LYS A 137 -11.26 10.29 -7.61
N ILE A 138 -11.67 10.63 -6.38
CA ILE A 138 -11.01 10.21 -5.14
C ILE A 138 -12.07 9.59 -4.25
N GLU A 139 -11.95 8.30 -3.97
CA GLU A 139 -12.90 7.55 -3.15
C GLU A 139 -12.21 6.96 -1.93
N LYS A 140 -12.77 7.23 -0.75
CA LYS A 140 -12.32 6.60 0.49
C LYS A 140 -12.80 5.15 0.53
N VAL A 141 -11.87 4.22 0.67
CA VAL A 141 -12.20 2.80 0.78
C VAL A 141 -12.66 2.50 2.20
N SER A 142 -13.92 2.10 2.35
CA SER A 142 -14.49 1.69 3.64
C SER A 142 -13.69 0.53 4.25
N LYS A 143 -13.60 0.48 5.58
CA LYS A 143 -12.95 -0.64 6.30
C LYS A 143 -13.58 -1.99 5.96
N ASP A 144 -14.88 -2.01 5.68
CA ASP A 144 -15.64 -3.21 5.33
C ASP A 144 -15.65 -3.49 3.82
N SER A 145 -14.98 -2.66 3.03
CA SER A 145 -14.89 -2.88 1.58
C SER A 145 -14.21 -4.21 1.28
N PRO A 146 -14.78 -5.01 0.38
CA PRO A 146 -14.11 -6.22 -0.10
C PRO A 146 -12.70 -5.96 -0.61
N LEU A 147 -12.44 -4.80 -1.21
CA LEU A 147 -11.12 -4.41 -1.69
C LEU A 147 -10.07 -4.29 -0.59
N ASN A 148 -10.48 -4.10 0.68
CA ASN A 148 -9.59 -4.13 1.85
C ASN A 148 -9.28 -5.55 2.36
N ALA A 149 -9.80 -6.61 1.73
CA ALA A 149 -9.64 -7.99 2.20
C ALA A 149 -8.19 -8.47 2.22
N TRP A 150 -7.28 -7.72 1.62
CA TRP A 150 -5.90 -8.11 1.46
C TRP A 150 -4.96 -7.47 2.47
N LEU A 151 -4.17 -8.31 3.16
CA LEU A 151 -3.21 -7.90 4.19
C LEU A 151 -2.18 -6.87 3.72
N TYR A 152 -1.78 -6.89 2.45
CA TYR A 152 -0.76 -5.99 1.89
C TYR A 152 -1.28 -4.58 1.62
N LEU A 153 -2.59 -4.45 1.39
CA LEU A 153 -3.24 -3.16 1.18
C LEU A 153 -3.87 -2.61 2.46
N LYS A 154 -3.90 -3.41 3.55
CA LYS A 154 -4.41 -2.93 4.83
C LYS A 154 -3.55 -1.80 5.36
N PRO A 155 -4.18 -0.81 6.00
CA PRO A 155 -3.45 0.22 6.73
C PRO A 155 -2.55 -0.45 7.77
N LYS A 156 -1.28 -0.06 7.81
CA LYS A 156 -0.32 -0.56 8.82
C LYS A 156 -0.70 -0.15 10.25
N ASN A 157 -1.51 0.88 10.38
CA ASN A 157 -1.97 1.36 11.68
C ASN A 157 -3.45 1.77 11.64
N TYR A 158 -4.06 1.89 12.80
CA TYR A 158 -5.47 2.25 12.97
C TYR A 158 -5.80 3.65 12.44
N TRP A 159 -4.82 4.54 12.37
CA TRP A 159 -4.96 5.97 12.02
C TRP A 159 -4.81 6.24 10.52
N SER A 160 -4.46 5.23 9.73
CA SER A 160 -4.37 5.41 8.27
C SER A 160 -5.69 5.10 7.58
N SER A 161 -5.92 5.79 6.47
CA SER A 161 -7.08 5.62 5.60
C SER A 161 -6.64 5.17 4.21
N ASN A 162 -7.46 4.34 3.57
CA ASN A 162 -7.24 3.90 2.19
C ASN A 162 -8.11 4.69 1.23
N TYR A 163 -7.56 5.02 0.07
CA TYR A 163 -8.23 5.72 -1.00
C TYR A 163 -7.92 5.08 -2.35
N ILE A 164 -8.89 5.13 -3.26
CA ILE A 164 -8.69 4.89 -4.68
C ILE A 164 -8.70 6.25 -5.35
N VAL A 165 -7.63 6.57 -6.06
CA VAL A 165 -7.46 7.82 -6.82
C VAL A 165 -7.38 7.46 -8.28
N GLU A 166 -8.30 8.00 -9.09
CA GLU A 166 -8.41 7.72 -10.52
C GLU A 166 -8.14 8.98 -11.33
N PHE A 167 -7.34 8.83 -12.39
CA PHE A 167 -7.06 9.87 -13.38
C PHE A 167 -7.44 9.36 -14.76
N ASP A 168 -7.91 10.27 -15.60
CA ASP A 168 -8.16 9.95 -17.01
C ASP A 168 -6.85 9.51 -17.70
N LYS A 169 -6.95 8.55 -18.64
CA LYS A 169 -5.80 7.84 -19.25
C LYS A 169 -4.95 8.70 -20.18
N SER A 170 -4.82 9.97 -19.91
CA SER A 170 -4.08 10.90 -20.78
C SER A 170 -2.54 10.81 -20.66
N CYS A 171 -1.99 10.14 -19.63
CA CYS A 171 -0.54 9.97 -19.40
C CYS A 171 0.02 8.69 -20.07
N THR A 172 -0.05 8.57 -21.38
CA THR A 172 0.34 7.30 -22.04
C THR A 172 1.81 7.17 -22.43
N ASN A 173 2.60 8.25 -22.41
CA ASN A 173 3.94 8.25 -23.04
C ASN A 173 5.07 8.78 -22.13
N GLY A 174 5.10 8.44 -20.84
CA GLY A 174 6.19 8.89 -19.97
C GLY A 174 6.17 8.25 -18.60
N ALA A 175 7.13 8.64 -17.76
CA ALA A 175 7.11 8.33 -16.33
C ALA A 175 5.84 8.92 -15.71
N ILE A 176 5.19 8.14 -14.86
CA ILE A 176 3.98 8.57 -14.16
C ILE A 176 4.43 9.14 -12.82
N ASP A 177 4.36 10.45 -12.64
CA ASP A 177 4.71 11.12 -11.41
C ASP A 177 3.44 11.48 -10.63
N PHE A 178 3.11 10.66 -9.62
CA PHE A 178 2.00 10.93 -8.69
C PHE A 178 2.46 11.86 -7.57
N ASN A 179 1.76 12.94 -7.38
CA ASN A 179 2.13 13.99 -6.44
C ASN A 179 1.03 14.27 -5.42
N MET A 180 1.45 14.46 -4.18
CA MET A 180 0.64 14.99 -3.08
C MET A 180 1.34 16.22 -2.53
N SER A 181 0.74 17.39 -2.61
CA SER A 181 1.32 18.63 -2.12
C SER A 181 0.41 19.36 -1.14
N SER A 182 0.99 20.05 -0.17
CA SER A 182 0.29 20.84 0.84
C SER A 182 1.17 21.98 1.31
N ILE A 183 0.67 22.81 2.21
CA ILE A 183 1.44 23.90 2.83
C ILE A 183 2.59 23.42 3.71
N VAL A 184 2.57 22.15 4.16
CA VAL A 184 3.63 21.57 5.00
C VAL A 184 4.68 20.81 4.20
N GLY A 185 4.49 20.63 2.90
CA GLY A 185 5.44 19.95 2.03
C GLY A 185 4.79 19.10 0.95
N SER A 186 5.61 18.30 0.26
CA SER A 186 5.17 17.45 -0.84
C SER A 186 5.76 16.05 -0.77
N LEU A 187 5.00 15.09 -1.29
CA LEU A 187 5.37 13.69 -1.48
C LEU A 187 5.23 13.36 -2.97
N ASN A 188 6.34 12.95 -3.60
CA ASN A 188 6.38 12.65 -5.03
C ASN A 188 6.71 11.18 -5.26
N PHE A 189 5.94 10.49 -6.07
CA PHE A 189 6.07 9.07 -6.36
C PHE A 189 6.23 8.88 -7.87
N LYS A 190 7.25 8.10 -8.30
CA LYS A 190 7.60 7.89 -9.71
C LYS A 190 7.40 6.42 -10.08
N PHE A 191 6.57 6.15 -11.09
CA PHE A 191 6.22 4.81 -11.55
C PHE A 191 6.58 4.57 -13.01
#